data_f9c20cbb9f10a616a3ce794c67148c13
#
_entry.id   f9c20cbb9f10a616a3ce794c67148c13
#
_cell.length_a   1.000
_cell.length_b   1.000
_cell.length_c   1.000
_cell.angle_alpha   90.00
_cell.angle_beta   90.00
_cell.angle_gamma   90.00
#
_symmetry.space_group_name_H-M   'P 1'
#
loop_
_entity.id
_entity.type
_entity.pdbx_description
1 polymer ?
#
loop_
_entity_poly.entity_id
_entity_poly.type
_entity_poly.pdbx_seq_one_letter_code
_entity_poly.pdbx_strand_id
1 'polypeptide(L)' 'MNTYLLPVVDSWCKPFIVKVIAKGYKEAQDKFIKKFYEDFDWDYCDDWEELLKYAESIDWGIGEISDKDDF' A
#
# COMPACT_ATOMS: atom_id res chain seq x y z
N MET A 1 -14.73 4.80 -11.02
CA MET A 1 -13.62 4.26 -10.25
C MET A 1 -12.54 5.31 -10.07
N ASN A 2 -11.90 5.33 -8.93
CA ASN A 2 -10.85 6.29 -8.63
C ASN A 2 -9.48 5.63 -8.58
N THR A 3 -8.46 6.41 -8.89
CA THR A 3 -7.08 5.97 -8.73
C THR A 3 -6.59 6.37 -7.34
N TYR A 4 -6.08 5.41 -6.60
CA TYR A 4 -5.54 5.65 -5.26
C TYR A 4 -4.02 5.50 -5.29
N LEU A 5 -3.35 6.36 -4.55
CA LEU A 5 -1.89 6.42 -4.48
C LEU A 5 -1.45 6.12 -3.06
N LEU A 6 -0.38 5.33 -2.94
CA LEU A 6 0.23 5.01 -1.65
C LEU A 6 1.72 5.30 -1.74
N PRO A 7 2.22 6.30 -1.01
CA PRO A 7 3.66 6.53 -0.96
C PRO A 7 4.31 5.49 -0.05
N VAL A 8 5.42 4.93 -0.52
CA VAL A 8 6.12 3.86 0.18
C VAL A 8 7.61 4.15 0.13
N VAL A 9 8.30 3.86 1.23
CA VAL A 9 9.76 3.93 1.29
C VAL A 9 10.27 2.54 1.64
N ASP A 10 11.14 1.98 0.80
CA ASP A 10 11.67 0.63 1.05
C ASP A 10 12.79 0.64 2.10
N SER A 11 13.34 -0.54 2.38
CA SER A 11 14.41 -0.67 3.39
C SER A 11 15.71 0.02 2.99
N TRP A 12 15.84 0.40 1.72
CA TRP A 12 16.99 1.15 1.19
C TRP A 12 16.74 2.66 1.21
N CYS A 13 15.65 3.10 1.85
CA CYS A 13 15.23 4.50 1.92
C CYS A 13 14.91 5.13 0.55
N LYS A 14 14.48 4.30 -0.40
CA LYS A 14 14.08 4.78 -1.73
C LYS A 14 12.56 4.96 -1.77
N PRO A 15 12.08 6.19 -1.99
CA PRO A 15 10.63 6.42 -2.07
C PRO A 15 10.09 6.01 -3.44
N PHE A 16 8.87 5.48 -3.43
CA PHE A 16 8.13 5.23 -4.66
C PHE A 16 6.63 5.26 -4.36
N ILE A 17 5.82 5.25 -5.40
CA ILE A 17 4.37 5.32 -5.25
C ILE A 17 3.74 4.09 -5.87
N VAL A 18 2.89 3.42 -5.10
CA VAL A 18 2.08 2.29 -5.58
C VAL A 18 0.70 2.83 -5.93
N LYS A 19 0.15 2.41 -7.07
CA LYS A 19 -1.15 2.85 -7.54
C LYS A 19 -2.09 1.67 -7.70
N VAL A 20 -3.36 1.88 -7.33
CA VAL A 20 -4.43 0.92 -7.62
C VAL A 20 -5.67 1.68 -8.06
N ILE A 21 -6.54 1.00 -8.79
CA ILE A 21 -7.84 1.53 -9.19
C ILE A 21 -8.90 0.80 -8.37
N ALA A 22 -9.75 1.54 -7.68
CA ALA A 22 -10.76 0.97 -6.80
C ALA A 22 -12.00 1.86 -6.74
N LYS A 23 -13.10 1.29 -6.27
CA LYS A 23 -14.36 2.03 -6.13
C LYS A 23 -14.39 2.90 -4.88
N GLY A 24 -13.59 2.57 -3.88
CA GLY A 24 -13.54 3.32 -2.64
C GLY A 24 -12.29 2.98 -1.84
N TYR A 25 -12.15 3.67 -0.71
CA TYR A 25 -10.97 3.57 0.13
C TYR A 25 -10.71 2.15 0.64
N LYS A 26 -11.76 1.48 1.12
CA LYS A 26 -11.63 0.14 1.65
C LYS A 26 -11.18 -0.87 0.59
N GLU A 27 -11.76 -0.77 -0.61
CA GLU A 27 -11.35 -1.61 -1.71
C GLU A 27 -9.89 -1.32 -2.11
N ALA A 28 -9.49 -0.06 -2.03
CA ALA A 28 -8.11 0.33 -2.31
C ALA A 28 -7.15 -0.33 -1.33
N GLN A 29 -7.48 -0.35 -0.04
CA GLN A 29 -6.67 -1.03 0.96
C GLN A 29 -6.50 -2.50 0.63
N ASP A 30 -7.59 -3.18 0.29
CA ASP A 30 -7.55 -4.60 -0.05
C ASP A 30 -6.69 -4.86 -1.28
N LYS A 31 -6.76 -3.98 -2.26
CA LYS A 31 -5.95 -4.11 -3.48
C LYS A 31 -4.47 -3.85 -3.21
N PHE A 32 -4.14 -2.91 -2.33
CA PHE A 32 -2.74 -2.70 -1.94
C PHE A 32 -2.18 -3.92 -1.21
N ILE A 33 -2.96 -4.52 -0.30
CA ILE A 33 -2.54 -5.74 0.40
C ILE A 33 -2.22 -6.84 -0.61
N LYS A 34 -3.10 -7.05 -1.56
CA LYS A 34 -2.91 -8.07 -2.58
C LYS A 34 -1.68 -7.77 -3.45
N LYS A 35 -1.48 -6.50 -3.80
CA LYS A 35 -0.35 -6.09 -4.62
C LYS A 35 0.99 -6.34 -3.93
N PHE A 36 1.09 -6.03 -2.64
CA PHE A 36 2.31 -6.33 -1.89
C PHE A 36 2.57 -7.83 -1.81
N TYR A 37 1.52 -8.62 -1.63
CA TYR A 37 1.66 -10.06 -1.60
C TYR A 37 2.13 -10.62 -2.95
N GLU A 38 1.54 -10.17 -4.05
CA GLU A 38 1.83 -10.72 -5.39
C GLU A 38 3.13 -10.16 -6.00
N ASP A 39 3.37 -8.85 -5.85
CA ASP A 39 4.46 -8.17 -6.57
C ASP A 39 5.74 -8.07 -5.75
N PHE A 40 5.64 -8.03 -4.42
CA PHE A 40 6.79 -7.84 -3.55
C PHE A 40 7.11 -9.05 -2.68
N ASP A 41 6.42 -10.16 -2.87
CA ASP A 41 6.61 -11.41 -2.12
C ASP A 41 6.42 -11.24 -0.61
N TRP A 42 5.57 -10.28 -0.19
CA TRP A 42 5.24 -10.13 1.22
C TRP A 42 4.30 -11.25 1.66
N ASP A 43 4.31 -11.56 2.95
CA ASP A 43 3.32 -12.45 3.52
C ASP A 43 1.92 -11.84 3.37
N TYR A 44 0.91 -12.68 3.15
CA TYR A 44 -0.46 -12.21 3.02
C TYR A 44 -0.95 -11.62 4.33
N CYS A 45 -1.45 -10.39 4.26
CA CYS A 45 -2.00 -9.68 5.42
C CYS A 45 -3.53 -9.65 5.32
N ASP A 46 -4.21 -9.92 6.44
CA ASP A 46 -5.67 -9.99 6.46
C ASP A 46 -6.33 -8.61 6.47
N ASP A 47 -5.63 -7.60 7.01
CA ASP A 47 -6.16 -6.25 7.06
C ASP A 47 -5.03 -5.21 6.91
N TRP A 48 -5.43 -3.94 6.84
CA TRP A 48 -4.49 -2.85 6.63
C TRP A 48 -3.53 -2.66 7.81
N GLU A 49 -4.06 -2.82 9.03
CA GLU A 49 -3.24 -2.68 10.22
C GLU A 49 -2.13 -3.74 10.26
N GLU A 50 -2.46 -4.97 9.88
CA GLU A 50 -1.49 -6.05 9.81
C GLU A 50 -0.42 -5.76 8.75
N LEU A 51 -0.82 -5.19 7.61
CA LEU A 51 0.12 -4.78 6.57
C LEU A 51 1.10 -3.73 7.10
N LEU A 52 0.62 -2.75 7.86
CA LEU A 52 1.48 -1.71 8.43
C LEU A 52 2.48 -2.30 9.41
N LYS A 53 2.05 -3.27 10.23
CA LYS A 53 2.95 -3.96 11.16
C LYS A 53 4.01 -4.77 10.42
N TYR A 54 3.61 -5.44 9.35
CA TYR A 54 4.56 -6.20 8.54
C TYR A 54 5.61 -5.28 7.92
N ALA A 55 5.18 -4.17 7.36
CA ALA A 55 6.09 -3.20 6.76
C ALA A 55 7.12 -2.71 7.80
N GLU A 56 6.66 -2.39 8.99
CA GLU A 56 7.54 -1.93 10.06
C GLU A 56 8.56 -2.99 10.44
N SER A 57 8.17 -4.28 10.43
CA SER A 57 9.07 -5.38 10.77
C SER A 57 10.20 -5.57 9.77
N ILE A 58 10.03 -5.09 8.53
CA ILE A 58 11.05 -5.21 7.48
C ILE A 58 11.65 -3.85 7.10
N ASP A 59 11.47 -2.86 7.97
CA ASP A 59 12.01 -1.50 7.80
C ASP A 59 11.48 -0.76 6.56
N TRP A 60 10.23 -1.03 6.19
CA TRP A 60 9.56 -0.27 5.15
C TRP A 60 8.65 0.79 5.77
N GLY A 61 8.58 1.95 5.12
CA GLY A 61 7.66 3.01 5.52
C GLY A 61 6.47 3.05 4.59
N ILE A 62 5.26 3.03 5.16
CA ILE A 62 4.01 3.13 4.42
C ILE A 62 3.36 4.45 4.79
N GLY A 63 3.07 5.29 3.79
CA GLY A 63 2.38 6.55 4.00
C GLY A 63 0.86 6.37 4.00
N GLU A 64 0.15 7.47 3.78
CA GLU A 64 -1.30 7.44 3.76
C GLU A 64 -1.82 7.27 2.33
N ILE A 65 -2.90 6.48 2.19
CA ILE A 65 -3.58 6.33 0.91
C ILE A 65 -4.25 7.66 0.57
N SER A 66 -4.05 8.13 -0.66
CA SER A 66 -4.72 9.33 -1.14
C SER A 66 -5.39 9.03 -2.47
N ASP A 67 -6.50 9.73 -2.72
CA ASP A 67 -7.20 9.69 -4.00
C ASP A 67 -6.51 10.66 -4.95
N LYS A 68 -6.21 10.22 -6.16
CA LYS A 68 -5.56 11.05 -7.17
C LYS A 68 -6.33 12.34 -7.44
N ASP A 69 -7.65 12.29 -7.33
CA ASP A 69 -8.50 13.47 -7.58
C ASP A 69 -8.40 14.52 -6.48
N ASP A 70 -7.75 14.20 -5.35
CA ASP A 70 -7.54 15.13 -4.24
C ASP A 70 -6.26 15.98 -4.40
N PHE A 71 -5.52 15.77 -5.47
CA PHE A 71 -4.31 16.53 -5.75
C PHE A 71 -4.52 17.68 -6.71
#